data_237a3f850610117bbb37a9da0bf1cd5c
#
_entry.id   237a3f850610117bbb37a9da0bf1cd5c
#
_cell.length_a   1.000
_cell.length_b   1.000
_cell.length_c   1.000
_cell.angle_alpha   90.00
_cell.angle_beta   90.00
_cell.angle_gamma   90.00
#
_symmetry.space_group_name_H-M   'P 1'
#
loop_
_entity.id
_entity.type
_entity.pdbx_description
1 polymer ?
#
loop_
_entity_poly.entity_id
_entity_poly.type
_entity_poly.pdbx_seq_one_letter_code
_entity_poly.pdbx_strand_id
1 'polypeptide(L)'
;MSDAPKSHGRLTISASLRPRELMGEPQVRGAWTANVVTLFPEAFPGIRGLSLTGRALAQGLWNLRTIPLRDFGIGRHRNVDDTPAGGGAGMVIRADVMDAALRDAGDSLPVIYMSPRGRPLTQARARALADGPGVTLICGRFEGVDQRVLDAHHVEEISIGDYVLTGGEIAAQVLIDATVRLIPRVLGNQDSLAEESFSIGNRGLLEAPQFTKPAQWEGREIPEVLLSGNHAAIHRWRASEAERLTKERRPDLWRAYEATHMDPAKDRQLSGASDQSRDHREHRKDHSDEPDRTA
;
A
#
# COMPACT_ATOMS: atom_id res chain seq x y z
N MET A 1 8.32 -35.25 64.56
CA MET A 1 7.94 -35.02 63.14
C MET A 1 8.05 -33.52 62.89
N SER A 2 9.13 -33.13 62.23
CA SER A 2 9.51 -31.74 62.00
C SER A 2 8.99 -31.34 60.64
N ASP A 3 8.12 -30.36 60.60
CA ASP A 3 7.59 -29.79 59.37
C ASP A 3 8.52 -28.61 58.97
N ALA A 4 9.33 -28.82 57.95
CA ALA A 4 10.22 -27.81 57.40
C ALA A 4 9.41 -26.85 56.50
N PRO A 5 9.59 -25.52 56.59
CA PRO A 5 8.86 -24.57 55.77
C PRO A 5 9.30 -24.66 54.31
N LYS A 6 8.33 -24.81 53.39
CA LYS A 6 8.53 -24.81 51.97
C LYS A 6 9.02 -23.42 51.51
N SER A 7 10.22 -23.37 50.93
CA SER A 7 10.79 -22.19 50.29
C SER A 7 9.91 -21.74 49.13
N HIS A 8 9.27 -20.57 49.28
CA HIS A 8 8.63 -19.89 48.14
C HIS A 8 9.73 -19.25 47.31
N GLY A 9 9.89 -19.71 46.07
CA GLY A 9 10.86 -19.20 45.14
C GLY A 9 10.76 -17.66 45.00
N ARG A 10 11.85 -16.97 45.19
CA ARG A 10 11.97 -15.53 44.99
C ARG A 10 11.82 -15.24 43.48
N LEU A 11 10.70 -14.69 43.09
CA LEU A 11 10.54 -14.08 41.75
C LEU A 11 11.44 -12.84 41.70
N THR A 12 12.54 -12.93 41.00
CA THR A 12 13.40 -11.78 40.72
C THR A 12 12.74 -10.94 39.61
N ILE A 13 12.14 -9.82 40.00
CA ILE A 13 11.63 -8.84 39.02
C ILE A 13 12.83 -7.99 38.61
N SER A 14 13.33 -8.17 37.37
CA SER A 14 14.29 -7.25 36.77
C SER A 14 13.54 -6.05 36.23
N ALA A 15 13.66 -4.89 36.88
CA ALA A 15 13.15 -3.64 36.36
C ALA A 15 14.14 -3.08 35.30
N SER A 16 13.66 -2.83 34.09
CA SER A 16 14.40 -2.07 33.09
C SER A 16 14.41 -0.58 33.49
N LEU A 17 15.58 0.07 33.48
CA LEU A 17 15.72 1.52 33.67
C LEU A 17 15.13 2.37 32.52
N ARG A 18 14.67 1.74 31.44
CA ARG A 18 13.90 2.43 30.40
C ARG A 18 12.42 2.32 30.77
N PRO A 19 11.67 3.44 30.89
CA PRO A 19 10.24 3.38 31.04
C PRO A 19 9.68 2.60 29.85
N ARG A 20 9.15 1.40 30.08
CA ARG A 20 8.26 0.78 29.09
C ARG A 20 6.99 1.61 29.13
N GLU A 21 6.59 2.14 27.99
CA GLU A 21 5.23 2.60 27.81
C GLU A 21 4.30 1.44 28.08
N LEU A 22 3.73 1.40 29.28
CA LEU A 22 2.74 0.39 29.70
C LEU A 22 1.41 0.51 28.91
N MET A 23 1.30 1.55 28.10
CA MET A 23 0.20 1.85 27.18
C MET A 23 0.58 1.58 25.72
N GLY A 24 1.58 0.74 25.47
CA GLY A 24 1.88 0.28 24.11
C GLY A 24 0.62 -0.30 23.50
N GLU A 25 0.20 0.29 22.37
CA GLU A 25 -0.98 -0.14 21.64
C GLU A 25 -0.90 -1.65 21.37
N PRO A 26 -1.99 -2.41 21.53
CA PRO A 26 -1.99 -3.85 21.34
C PRO A 26 -1.62 -4.19 19.90
N GLN A 27 -0.37 -4.60 19.67
CA GLN A 27 0.05 -5.11 18.38
C GLN A 27 -0.65 -6.46 18.13
N VAL A 28 -1.59 -6.46 17.20
CA VAL A 28 -2.23 -7.69 16.75
C VAL A 28 -1.18 -8.49 15.95
N ARG A 29 -0.87 -9.71 16.41
CA ARG A 29 0.04 -10.59 15.66
C ARG A 29 -0.49 -10.82 14.24
N GLY A 30 0.36 -10.57 13.25
CA GLY A 30 0.00 -10.70 11.85
C GLY A 30 -0.63 -9.45 11.23
N ALA A 31 -0.77 -8.34 11.96
CA ALA A 31 -1.15 -7.06 11.37
C ALA A 31 -0.01 -6.51 10.48
N TRP A 32 -0.39 -5.88 9.38
CA TRP A 32 0.56 -5.21 8.49
C TRP A 32 1.38 -4.17 9.26
N THR A 33 2.69 -4.19 9.11
CA THR A 33 3.56 -3.34 9.93
C THR A 33 4.42 -2.43 9.06
N ALA A 34 4.44 -1.13 9.38
CA ALA A 34 5.40 -0.15 8.87
C ALA A 34 6.49 0.09 9.93
N ASN A 35 7.72 -0.37 9.68
CA ASN A 35 8.90 0.12 10.38
C ASN A 35 9.41 1.36 9.63
N VAL A 36 9.75 2.44 10.34
CA VAL A 36 10.22 3.68 9.72
C VAL A 36 11.51 4.13 10.37
N VAL A 37 12.63 3.99 9.64
CA VAL A 37 13.95 4.50 10.04
C VAL A 37 14.01 5.97 9.66
N THR A 38 14.12 6.87 10.65
CA THR A 38 14.03 8.31 10.43
C THR A 38 14.83 9.11 11.47
N LEU A 39 15.20 10.35 11.10
CA LEU A 39 15.74 11.35 12.05
C LEU A 39 14.65 12.09 12.82
N PHE A 40 13.38 11.98 12.39
CA PHE A 40 12.24 12.72 12.91
C PHE A 40 11.08 11.79 13.26
N PRO A 41 11.22 10.94 14.30
CA PRO A 41 10.17 10.00 14.70
C PRO A 41 8.84 10.70 15.04
N GLU A 42 8.88 11.95 15.50
CA GLU A 42 7.72 12.79 15.81
C GLU A 42 6.87 13.16 14.57
N ALA A 43 7.41 13.01 13.36
CA ALA A 43 6.65 13.18 12.13
C ALA A 43 5.60 12.07 11.92
N PHE A 44 5.69 10.99 12.66
CA PHE A 44 4.82 9.81 12.53
C PHE A 44 3.94 9.61 13.79
N PRO A 45 2.69 9.16 13.62
CA PRO A 45 2.03 8.77 12.36
C PRO A 45 1.61 9.95 11.49
N GLY A 46 1.76 11.21 11.93
CA GLY A 46 1.27 12.37 11.22
C GLY A 46 -0.23 12.29 10.97
N ILE A 47 -0.69 12.68 9.77
CA ILE A 47 -2.10 12.61 9.39
C ILE A 47 -2.64 11.16 9.35
N ARG A 48 -1.76 10.12 9.31
CA ARG A 48 -2.17 8.71 9.40
C ARG A 48 -2.71 8.31 10.75
N GLY A 49 -2.48 9.10 11.79
CA GLY A 49 -3.12 8.97 13.11
C GLY A 49 -4.55 9.50 13.17
N LEU A 50 -5.07 10.05 12.07
CA LEU A 50 -6.41 10.65 12.00
C LEU A 50 -7.35 9.83 11.11
N SER A 51 -8.67 10.12 11.21
CA SER A 51 -9.72 9.57 10.36
C SER A 51 -9.72 8.02 10.32
N LEU A 52 -9.90 7.44 9.13
CA LEU A 52 -10.03 5.99 8.95
C LEU A 52 -8.72 5.24 9.22
N THR A 53 -7.61 5.76 8.72
CA THR A 53 -6.29 5.17 8.91
C THR A 53 -5.86 5.22 10.39
N GLY A 54 -6.14 6.31 11.10
CA GLY A 54 -5.88 6.42 12.55
C GLY A 54 -6.74 5.51 13.38
N ARG A 55 -8.03 5.36 13.03
CA ARG A 55 -8.91 4.37 13.68
C ARG A 55 -8.40 2.95 13.46
N ALA A 56 -7.96 2.62 12.25
CA ALA A 56 -7.41 1.32 11.91
C ALA A 56 -6.11 1.03 12.68
N LEU A 57 -5.24 2.04 12.86
CA LEU A 57 -4.05 1.96 13.70
C LEU A 57 -4.42 1.66 15.15
N ALA A 58 -5.34 2.43 15.74
CA ALA A 58 -5.82 2.22 17.10
C ALA A 58 -6.51 0.85 17.31
N GLN A 59 -7.09 0.28 16.27
CA GLN A 59 -7.68 -1.06 16.27
C GLN A 59 -6.66 -2.19 15.99
N GLY A 60 -5.40 -1.85 15.74
CA GLY A 60 -4.35 -2.82 15.43
C GLY A 60 -4.53 -3.52 14.07
N LEU A 61 -5.28 -2.95 13.12
CA LEU A 61 -5.39 -3.47 11.75
C LEU A 61 -4.08 -3.28 10.99
N TRP A 62 -3.31 -2.28 11.37
CA TRP A 62 -1.93 -2.09 10.97
C TRP A 62 -1.12 -1.51 12.13
N ASN A 63 0.20 -1.64 12.09
CA ASN A 63 1.12 -1.18 13.12
C ASN A 63 2.13 -0.21 12.54
N LEU A 64 2.59 0.72 13.39
CA LEU A 64 3.67 1.63 13.06
C LEU A 64 4.75 1.54 14.15
N ARG A 65 5.99 1.35 13.72
CA ARG A 65 7.17 1.41 14.59
C ARG A 65 8.15 2.43 14.02
N THR A 66 8.40 3.52 14.72
CA THR A 66 9.47 4.44 14.37
C THR A 66 10.79 3.96 14.98
N ILE A 67 11.86 4.04 14.19
CA ILE A 67 13.23 3.68 14.56
C ILE A 67 14.05 4.95 14.44
N PRO A 68 14.34 5.63 15.59
CA PRO A 68 15.06 6.89 15.57
C PRO A 68 16.52 6.65 15.17
N LEU A 69 16.93 7.13 14.00
CA LEU A 69 18.28 6.91 13.46
C LEU A 69 19.38 7.44 14.39
N ARG A 70 19.11 8.49 15.16
CA ARG A 70 20.05 9.06 16.15
C ARG A 70 20.40 8.09 17.27
N ASP A 71 19.60 7.07 17.55
CA ASP A 71 19.91 6.09 18.59
C ASP A 71 21.07 5.17 18.21
N PHE A 72 21.40 5.11 16.93
CA PHE A 72 22.52 4.37 16.36
C PHE A 72 23.72 5.26 16.01
N GLY A 73 23.60 6.56 16.26
CA GLY A 73 24.65 7.54 15.98
C GLY A 73 25.92 7.31 16.79
N ILE A 74 27.06 7.69 16.22
CA ILE A 74 28.38 7.38 16.73
C ILE A 74 28.95 8.54 17.57
N GLY A 75 29.66 8.17 18.62
CA GLY A 75 30.36 9.10 19.51
C GLY A 75 29.42 9.88 20.43
N ARG A 76 30.00 10.85 21.15
CA ARG A 76 29.27 11.65 22.16
C ARG A 76 28.10 12.46 21.57
N HIS A 77 28.23 12.88 20.30
CA HIS A 77 27.23 13.71 19.63
C HIS A 77 26.21 12.90 18.82
N ARG A 78 26.30 11.57 18.85
CA ARG A 78 25.41 10.66 18.08
C ARG A 78 25.37 11.04 16.60
N ASN A 79 26.56 11.19 15.99
CA ASN A 79 26.69 11.55 14.58
C ASN A 79 26.12 10.44 13.70
N VAL A 80 25.24 10.81 12.78
CA VAL A 80 24.57 9.88 11.86
C VAL A 80 25.06 10.02 10.43
N ASP A 81 25.79 11.08 10.13
CA ASP A 81 26.22 11.53 8.81
C ASP A 81 27.70 11.89 8.79
N ASP A 82 28.26 11.98 7.60
CA ASP A 82 29.65 12.40 7.34
C ASP A 82 29.74 13.04 5.95
N THR A 83 30.87 13.66 5.66
CA THR A 83 31.14 14.29 4.36
C THR A 83 31.11 13.25 3.23
N PRO A 84 30.62 13.61 2.03
CA PRO A 84 30.63 12.68 0.90
C PRO A 84 32.01 12.25 0.50
N ALA A 85 32.22 10.97 0.21
CA ALA A 85 33.45 10.48 -0.38
C ALA A 85 33.66 11.14 -1.76
N GLY A 86 34.87 11.67 -2.00
CA GLY A 86 35.14 12.44 -3.23
C GLY A 86 34.87 13.93 -3.10
N GLY A 87 34.40 14.40 -1.95
CA GLY A 87 34.08 15.81 -1.70
C GLY A 87 32.74 16.22 -2.25
N GLY A 88 32.38 17.47 -2.10
CA GLY A 88 31.08 18.02 -2.50
C GLY A 88 30.38 18.71 -1.34
N ALA A 89 29.24 19.36 -1.64
CA ALA A 89 28.39 19.98 -0.63
C ALA A 89 27.52 18.94 0.05
N GLY A 90 27.12 19.24 1.28
CA GLY A 90 26.19 18.41 2.03
C GLY A 90 26.86 17.28 2.82
N MET A 91 26.04 16.37 3.30
CA MET A 91 26.39 15.23 4.16
C MET A 91 25.70 13.96 3.63
N VAL A 92 26.22 12.80 3.98
CA VAL A 92 25.63 11.50 3.63
C VAL A 92 25.42 10.70 4.91
N ILE A 93 24.28 10.06 5.04
CA ILE A 93 24.01 9.15 6.16
C ILE A 93 24.97 7.97 6.09
N ARG A 94 25.68 7.71 7.18
CA ARG A 94 26.73 6.70 7.29
C ARG A 94 26.17 5.29 7.14
N ALA A 95 26.95 4.44 6.47
CA ALA A 95 26.61 3.03 6.27
C ALA A 95 26.46 2.25 7.58
N ASP A 96 27.41 2.41 8.51
CA ASP A 96 27.42 1.70 9.78
C ASP A 96 26.25 2.08 10.71
N VAL A 97 25.81 3.34 10.68
CA VAL A 97 24.63 3.83 11.43
C VAL A 97 23.35 3.29 10.82
N MET A 98 23.21 3.33 9.50
CA MET A 98 22.04 2.81 8.82
C MET A 98 21.95 1.29 8.93
N ASP A 99 23.07 0.56 8.80
CA ASP A 99 23.13 -0.89 9.00
C ASP A 99 22.63 -1.29 10.40
N ALA A 100 23.11 -0.60 11.44
CA ALA A 100 22.68 -0.86 12.80
C ALA A 100 21.16 -0.63 12.99
N ALA A 101 20.59 0.42 12.39
CA ALA A 101 19.18 0.70 12.44
C ALA A 101 18.34 -0.35 11.67
N LEU A 102 18.83 -0.81 10.52
CA LEU A 102 18.15 -1.85 9.74
C LEU A 102 18.18 -3.21 10.45
N ARG A 103 19.29 -3.57 11.11
CA ARG A 103 19.36 -4.77 11.95
C ARG A 103 18.37 -4.71 13.12
N ASP A 104 18.18 -3.54 13.74
CA ASP A 104 17.16 -3.34 14.79
C ASP A 104 15.73 -3.45 14.24
N ALA A 105 15.51 -3.02 12.97
CA ALA A 105 14.24 -3.21 12.30
C ALA A 105 13.91 -4.70 12.07
N GLY A 106 14.94 -5.55 11.92
CA GLY A 106 14.83 -6.95 11.53
C GLY A 106 14.72 -7.15 10.03
N ASP A 107 14.98 -8.36 9.58
CA ASP A 107 15.08 -8.77 8.17
C ASP A 107 13.80 -9.44 7.61
N SER A 108 12.72 -9.46 8.40
CA SER A 108 11.47 -10.13 8.02
C SER A 108 10.60 -9.36 7.01
N LEU A 109 10.88 -8.07 6.81
CA LEU A 109 10.11 -7.18 5.95
C LEU A 109 10.97 -6.65 4.79
N PRO A 110 10.38 -6.43 3.61
CA PRO A 110 11.08 -5.76 2.51
C PRO A 110 11.52 -4.35 2.96
N VAL A 111 12.75 -3.98 2.58
CA VAL A 111 13.32 -2.67 2.91
C VAL A 111 13.18 -1.76 1.70
N ILE A 112 12.60 -0.58 1.89
CA ILE A 112 12.38 0.42 0.84
C ILE A 112 13.01 1.75 1.27
N TYR A 113 13.80 2.32 0.39
CA TYR A 113 14.35 3.67 0.51
C TYR A 113 13.53 4.65 -0.33
N MET A 114 12.98 5.68 0.33
CA MET A 114 12.25 6.74 -0.36
C MET A 114 13.25 7.70 -1.02
N SER A 115 13.40 7.56 -2.33
CA SER A 115 14.45 8.21 -3.12
C SER A 115 13.92 8.71 -4.46
N PRO A 116 14.26 9.94 -4.93
CA PRO A 116 13.90 10.40 -6.27
C PRO A 116 14.54 9.57 -7.39
N ARG A 117 15.59 8.78 -7.10
CA ARG A 117 16.24 7.86 -8.05
C ARG A 117 15.48 6.55 -8.22
N GLY A 118 14.49 6.28 -7.34
CA GLY A 118 13.75 5.05 -7.30
C GLY A 118 12.76 4.89 -8.45
N ARG A 119 12.23 3.67 -8.58
CA ARG A 119 11.10 3.41 -9.49
C ARG A 119 9.84 4.12 -8.99
N PRO A 120 8.98 4.63 -9.90
CA PRO A 120 7.73 5.27 -9.48
C PRO A 120 6.84 4.34 -8.67
N LEU A 121 6.29 4.84 -7.55
CA LEU A 121 5.25 4.15 -6.80
C LEU A 121 3.98 4.04 -7.67
N THR A 122 3.52 2.82 -7.87
CA THR A 122 2.29 2.53 -8.60
C THR A 122 1.23 1.94 -7.69
N GLN A 123 -0.04 2.02 -8.09
CA GLN A 123 -1.14 1.37 -7.37
C GLN A 123 -0.94 -0.15 -7.26
N ALA A 124 -0.38 -0.77 -8.30
CA ALA A 124 -0.04 -2.20 -8.28
C ALA A 124 1.03 -2.51 -7.22
N ARG A 125 2.06 -1.64 -7.07
CA ARG A 125 3.08 -1.83 -6.02
C ARG A 125 2.51 -1.62 -4.63
N ALA A 126 1.66 -0.60 -4.44
CA ALA A 126 0.97 -0.37 -3.17
C ALA A 126 0.10 -1.59 -2.77
N ARG A 127 -0.61 -2.19 -3.73
CA ARG A 127 -1.39 -3.42 -3.50
C ARG A 127 -0.51 -4.60 -3.12
N ALA A 128 0.57 -4.83 -3.86
CA ALA A 128 1.51 -5.91 -3.53
C ALA A 128 2.13 -5.76 -2.13
N LEU A 129 2.34 -4.51 -1.67
CA LEU A 129 2.78 -4.25 -0.30
C LEU A 129 1.67 -4.50 0.72
N ALA A 130 0.42 -4.13 0.41
CA ALA A 130 -0.74 -4.35 1.28
C ALA A 130 -1.05 -5.84 1.49
N ASP A 131 -0.78 -6.68 0.48
CA ASP A 131 -0.95 -8.12 0.53
C ASP A 131 0.19 -8.83 1.31
N GLY A 132 1.28 -8.12 1.59
CA GLY A 132 2.42 -8.61 2.36
C GLY A 132 2.28 -8.38 3.87
N PRO A 133 3.31 -8.75 4.66
CA PRO A 133 3.30 -8.59 6.12
C PRO A 133 3.60 -7.15 6.57
N GLY A 134 4.13 -6.31 5.70
CA GLY A 134 4.55 -4.95 6.04
C GLY A 134 5.76 -4.49 5.24
N VAL A 135 6.40 -3.42 5.71
CA VAL A 135 7.55 -2.80 5.06
C VAL A 135 8.46 -2.11 6.08
N THR A 136 9.76 -2.11 5.84
CA THR A 136 10.74 -1.23 6.51
C THR A 136 11.08 -0.08 5.57
N LEU A 137 10.80 1.16 5.98
CA LEU A 137 11.03 2.37 5.20
C LEU A 137 12.25 3.13 5.70
N ILE A 138 13.14 3.51 4.81
CA ILE A 138 14.25 4.41 5.07
C ILE A 138 13.86 5.82 4.63
N CYS A 139 13.83 6.76 5.57
CA CYS A 139 13.66 8.18 5.31
C CYS A 139 15.04 8.84 5.22
N GLY A 140 15.53 9.03 4.00
CA GLY A 140 16.81 9.72 3.77
C GLY A 140 16.71 11.21 4.08
N ARG A 141 17.84 11.77 4.45
CA ARG A 141 18.09 13.21 4.64
C ARG A 141 19.43 13.59 4.01
N PHE A 142 19.71 14.87 3.98
CA PHE A 142 20.94 15.39 3.40
C PHE A 142 21.07 15.00 1.92
N GLU A 143 22.25 14.53 1.48
CA GLU A 143 22.49 14.03 0.11
C GLU A 143 22.08 12.56 -0.08
N GLY A 144 21.57 11.92 0.98
CA GLY A 144 21.08 10.56 0.94
C GLY A 144 21.78 9.61 1.91
N VAL A 145 21.77 8.34 1.55
CA VAL A 145 22.30 7.22 2.34
C VAL A 145 23.47 6.59 1.58
N ASP A 146 24.51 6.18 2.29
CA ASP A 146 25.66 5.48 1.70
C ASP A 146 25.21 4.26 0.89
N GLN A 147 25.62 4.22 -0.38
CA GLN A 147 25.15 3.19 -1.32
C GLN A 147 25.48 1.77 -0.87
N ARG A 148 26.61 1.57 -0.18
CA ARG A 148 27.05 0.24 0.28
C ARG A 148 26.06 -0.44 1.19
N VAL A 149 25.34 0.29 2.06
CA VAL A 149 24.33 -0.30 2.94
C VAL A 149 23.04 -0.59 2.18
N LEU A 150 22.69 0.23 1.19
CA LEU A 150 21.54 -0.04 0.32
C LEU A 150 21.75 -1.35 -0.46
N ASP A 151 22.95 -1.55 -1.01
CA ASP A 151 23.32 -2.76 -1.75
C ASP A 151 23.34 -4.00 -0.83
N ALA A 152 23.95 -3.87 0.36
CA ALA A 152 24.09 -4.98 1.32
C ALA A 152 22.74 -5.50 1.84
N HIS A 153 21.76 -4.63 2.00
CA HIS A 153 20.41 -4.98 2.45
C HIS A 153 19.39 -5.17 1.30
N HIS A 154 19.87 -5.19 0.04
CA HIS A 154 19.01 -5.34 -1.15
C HIS A 154 17.82 -4.39 -1.14
N VAL A 155 18.07 -3.12 -0.81
CA VAL A 155 17.04 -2.09 -0.63
C VAL A 155 16.39 -1.72 -1.96
N GLU A 156 15.07 -1.76 -2.01
CA GLU A 156 14.31 -1.22 -3.13
C GLU A 156 14.22 0.30 -3.04
N GLU A 157 14.61 1.03 -4.10
CA GLU A 157 14.41 2.47 -4.16
C GLU A 157 13.06 2.79 -4.84
N ILE A 158 12.22 3.60 -4.16
CA ILE A 158 10.91 4.02 -4.66
C ILE A 158 10.81 5.55 -4.67
N SER A 159 10.35 6.10 -5.79
CA SER A 159 10.02 7.51 -5.98
C SER A 159 8.51 7.71 -5.93
N ILE A 160 8.05 8.84 -5.35
CA ILE A 160 6.66 9.27 -5.39
C ILE A 160 6.37 10.32 -6.49
N GLY A 161 7.37 10.62 -7.31
CA GLY A 161 7.24 11.57 -8.43
C GLY A 161 8.57 12.27 -8.76
N ASP A 162 8.59 12.96 -9.88
CA ASP A 162 9.77 13.62 -10.44
C ASP A 162 9.97 15.01 -9.81
N TYR A 163 10.20 15.02 -8.50
CA TYR A 163 10.53 16.21 -7.70
C TYR A 163 11.32 15.81 -6.46
N VAL A 164 12.05 16.77 -5.90
CA VAL A 164 12.91 16.55 -4.73
C VAL A 164 12.26 17.14 -3.49
N LEU A 165 12.22 16.35 -2.40
CA LEU A 165 11.80 16.78 -1.08
C LEU A 165 13.00 17.01 -0.16
N THR A 166 12.79 17.70 0.95
CA THR A 166 13.84 17.92 1.97
C THR A 166 14.22 16.67 2.75
N GLY A 167 13.44 15.58 2.61
CA GLY A 167 13.66 14.29 3.26
C GLY A 167 12.61 13.27 2.89
N GLY A 168 12.81 12.03 3.30
CA GLY A 168 11.99 10.88 2.94
C GLY A 168 10.69 10.74 3.74
N GLU A 169 10.48 11.50 4.81
CA GLU A 169 9.36 11.29 5.74
C GLU A 169 8.00 11.48 5.08
N ILE A 170 7.83 12.54 4.28
CA ILE A 170 6.58 12.79 3.55
C ILE A 170 6.35 11.69 2.50
N ALA A 171 7.40 11.28 1.79
CA ALA A 171 7.32 10.21 0.81
C ALA A 171 6.94 8.87 1.47
N ALA A 172 7.51 8.57 2.64
CA ALA A 172 7.15 7.41 3.44
C ALA A 172 5.67 7.45 3.88
N GLN A 173 5.18 8.62 4.29
CA GLN A 173 3.77 8.80 4.62
C GLN A 173 2.85 8.57 3.42
N VAL A 174 3.24 9.00 2.21
CA VAL A 174 2.48 8.73 0.98
C VAL A 174 2.41 7.24 0.70
N LEU A 175 3.55 6.52 0.80
CA LEU A 175 3.57 5.07 0.59
C LEU A 175 2.71 4.35 1.62
N ILE A 176 2.83 4.68 2.91
CA ILE A 176 2.01 4.10 3.98
C ILE A 176 0.53 4.34 3.70
N ASP A 177 0.13 5.55 3.34
CA ASP A 177 -1.28 5.88 3.07
C ASP A 177 -1.84 5.11 1.88
N ALA A 178 -1.10 5.10 0.76
CA ALA A 178 -1.47 4.37 -0.45
C ALA A 178 -1.63 2.86 -0.20
N THR A 179 -0.85 2.31 0.75
CA THR A 179 -0.84 0.88 1.08
C THR A 179 -1.89 0.53 2.14
N VAL A 180 -1.91 1.24 3.27
CA VAL A 180 -2.76 0.92 4.42
C VAL A 180 -4.25 1.01 4.07
N ARG A 181 -4.65 1.96 3.21
CA ARG A 181 -6.04 2.07 2.76
C ARG A 181 -6.54 0.84 1.98
N LEU A 182 -5.64 0.02 1.44
CA LEU A 182 -5.96 -1.21 0.71
C LEU A 182 -6.11 -2.42 1.62
N ILE A 183 -5.69 -2.33 2.88
CA ILE A 183 -5.84 -3.40 3.88
C ILE A 183 -7.34 -3.59 4.17
N PRO A 184 -7.82 -4.84 4.21
CA PRO A 184 -9.21 -5.12 4.54
C PRO A 184 -9.66 -4.45 5.85
N ARG A 185 -10.86 -3.87 5.86
CA ARG A 185 -11.49 -3.20 7.00
C ARG A 185 -10.94 -1.82 7.36
N VAL A 186 -9.89 -1.32 6.73
CA VAL A 186 -9.40 0.05 6.95
C VAL A 186 -10.37 1.07 6.36
N LEU A 187 -10.82 0.86 5.12
CA LEU A 187 -11.92 1.63 4.53
C LEU A 187 -13.27 0.95 4.79
N GLY A 188 -14.31 1.77 5.01
CA GLY A 188 -15.65 1.28 5.34
C GLY A 188 -16.35 0.56 4.18
N ASN A 189 -16.11 0.99 2.94
CA ASN A 189 -16.65 0.36 1.73
C ASN A 189 -15.51 -0.06 0.82
N GLN A 190 -15.30 -1.36 0.66
CA GLN A 190 -14.28 -1.92 -0.22
C GLN A 190 -14.68 -1.90 -1.70
N ASP A 191 -15.98 -1.83 -2.01
CA ASP A 191 -16.45 -1.79 -3.39
C ASP A 191 -16.01 -0.49 -4.09
N SER A 192 -15.81 0.60 -3.32
CA SER A 192 -15.28 1.86 -3.86
C SER A 192 -13.87 1.73 -4.44
N LEU A 193 -13.06 0.79 -3.93
CA LEU A 193 -11.70 0.55 -4.43
C LEU A 193 -11.69 -0.02 -5.86
N ALA A 194 -12.77 -0.67 -6.28
CA ALA A 194 -12.84 -1.26 -7.61
C ALA A 194 -13.05 -0.21 -8.72
N GLU A 195 -13.70 0.90 -8.42
CA GLU A 195 -14.03 1.97 -9.38
C GLU A 195 -13.02 3.14 -9.35
N GLU A 196 -12.04 3.12 -8.45
CA GLU A 196 -11.04 4.19 -8.33
C GLU A 196 -10.06 4.23 -9.51
N SER A 197 -9.41 5.40 -9.67
CA SER A 197 -8.30 5.57 -10.62
C SER A 197 -7.21 4.51 -10.40
N PHE A 198 -6.67 3.98 -11.48
CA PHE A 198 -5.61 2.96 -11.52
C PHE A 198 -6.02 1.58 -10.99
N SER A 199 -7.27 1.38 -10.59
CA SER A 199 -7.74 0.07 -10.12
C SER A 199 -7.88 -0.93 -11.27
N ILE A 200 -7.81 -2.23 -10.92
CA ILE A 200 -8.05 -3.32 -11.89
C ILE A 200 -9.50 -3.26 -12.40
N GLY A 201 -10.46 -2.98 -11.51
CA GLY A 201 -11.87 -2.85 -11.88
C GLY A 201 -12.15 -1.71 -12.85
N ASN A 202 -11.39 -0.62 -12.74
CA ASN A 202 -11.41 0.49 -13.70
C ASN A 202 -10.39 0.32 -14.85
N ARG A 203 -9.87 -0.88 -15.07
CA ARG A 203 -8.95 -1.23 -16.17
C ARG A 203 -7.69 -0.34 -16.24
N GLY A 204 -7.24 0.20 -15.09
CA GLY A 204 -6.09 1.09 -15.00
C GLY A 204 -6.34 2.53 -15.46
N LEU A 205 -7.58 2.88 -15.81
CA LEU A 205 -7.99 4.22 -16.23
C LEU A 205 -8.15 5.18 -15.04
N LEU A 206 -8.26 6.47 -15.33
CA LEU A 206 -8.74 7.47 -14.36
C LEU A 206 -10.23 7.25 -14.09
N GLU A 207 -10.69 7.55 -12.89
CA GLU A 207 -12.12 7.50 -12.57
C GLU A 207 -12.91 8.61 -13.28
N ALA A 208 -14.21 8.39 -13.46
CA ALA A 208 -15.12 9.39 -14.00
C ALA A 208 -15.32 10.56 -13.01
N PRO A 209 -15.72 11.76 -13.51
CA PRO A 209 -16.04 12.89 -12.64
C PRO A 209 -17.16 12.56 -11.67
N GLN A 210 -17.01 12.99 -10.42
CA GLN A 210 -18.02 12.83 -9.37
C GLN A 210 -18.90 14.06 -9.24
N PHE A 211 -20.21 13.85 -9.05
CA PHE A 211 -21.20 14.89 -8.87
C PHE A 211 -22.00 14.65 -7.59
N THR A 212 -22.42 15.74 -6.94
CA THR A 212 -23.28 15.71 -5.75
C THR A 212 -24.21 16.91 -5.71
N LYS A 213 -25.10 16.97 -4.74
CA LYS A 213 -26.02 18.10 -4.49
C LYS A 213 -25.27 19.41 -4.26
N PRO A 214 -25.88 20.55 -4.66
CA PRO A 214 -27.21 20.69 -5.30
C PRO A 214 -27.20 20.26 -6.78
N ALA A 215 -28.37 19.95 -7.35
CA ALA A 215 -28.51 19.52 -8.74
C ALA A 215 -28.06 20.59 -9.75
N GLN A 216 -28.22 21.86 -9.39
CA GLN A 216 -27.72 23.00 -10.15
C GLN A 216 -26.85 23.88 -9.26
N TRP A 217 -25.65 24.23 -9.73
CA TRP A 217 -24.72 25.13 -9.07
C TRP A 217 -24.13 26.13 -10.07
N GLU A 218 -24.36 27.42 -9.87
CA GLU A 218 -23.87 28.51 -10.75
C GLU A 218 -24.14 28.26 -12.24
N GLY A 219 -25.37 27.82 -12.58
CA GLY A 219 -25.78 27.55 -13.96
C GLY A 219 -25.22 26.24 -14.55
N ARG A 220 -24.49 25.43 -13.76
CA ARG A 220 -24.00 24.13 -14.15
C ARG A 220 -24.87 23.04 -13.55
N GLU A 221 -25.25 22.08 -14.36
CA GLU A 221 -26.15 20.98 -13.97
C GLU A 221 -25.41 19.66 -13.84
N ILE A 222 -25.93 18.77 -12.99
CA ILE A 222 -25.50 17.37 -12.97
C ILE A 222 -25.98 16.72 -14.28
N PRO A 223 -25.15 15.91 -14.98
CA PRO A 223 -25.57 15.18 -16.15
C PRO A 223 -26.86 14.37 -15.89
N GLU A 224 -27.88 14.53 -16.72
CA GLU A 224 -29.20 13.92 -16.52
C GLU A 224 -29.15 12.40 -16.34
N VAL A 225 -28.22 11.73 -17.05
CA VAL A 225 -28.01 10.28 -16.92
C VAL A 225 -27.71 9.85 -15.49
N LEU A 226 -27.01 10.69 -14.70
CA LEU A 226 -26.68 10.39 -13.30
C LEU A 226 -27.89 10.55 -12.36
N LEU A 227 -28.92 11.27 -12.79
CA LEU A 227 -30.17 11.47 -12.06
C LEU A 227 -31.26 10.48 -12.48
N SER A 228 -31.04 9.70 -13.54
CA SER A 228 -32.06 8.85 -14.17
C SER A 228 -32.43 7.60 -13.37
N GLY A 229 -31.63 7.17 -12.39
CA GLY A 229 -31.77 5.87 -11.71
C GLY A 229 -31.47 4.65 -12.60
N ASN A 230 -31.13 4.84 -13.88
CA ASN A 230 -30.77 3.75 -14.79
C ASN A 230 -29.30 3.35 -14.60
N HIS A 231 -29.06 2.37 -13.74
CA HIS A 231 -27.71 1.92 -13.39
C HIS A 231 -26.87 1.51 -14.60
N ALA A 232 -27.46 0.87 -15.62
CA ALA A 232 -26.74 0.47 -16.83
C ALA A 232 -26.31 1.70 -17.66
N ALA A 233 -27.16 2.71 -17.78
CA ALA A 233 -26.81 3.96 -18.45
C ALA A 233 -25.76 4.75 -17.68
N ILE A 234 -25.87 4.81 -16.36
CA ILE A 234 -24.88 5.45 -15.46
C ILE A 234 -23.52 4.78 -15.62
N HIS A 235 -23.47 3.45 -15.60
CA HIS A 235 -22.22 2.70 -15.75
C HIS A 235 -21.55 2.97 -17.11
N ARG A 236 -22.33 2.95 -18.21
CA ARG A 236 -21.79 3.28 -19.54
C ARG A 236 -21.25 4.70 -19.61
N TRP A 237 -21.96 5.67 -19.04
CA TRP A 237 -21.52 7.06 -19.00
C TRP A 237 -20.22 7.21 -18.21
N ARG A 238 -20.11 6.59 -17.02
CA ARG A 238 -18.87 6.59 -16.22
C ARG A 238 -17.70 6.00 -16.99
N ALA A 239 -17.91 4.86 -17.65
CA ALA A 239 -16.86 4.23 -18.47
C ALA A 239 -16.39 5.16 -19.62
N SER A 240 -17.32 5.78 -20.34
CA SER A 240 -16.99 6.74 -21.42
C SER A 240 -16.23 7.96 -20.90
N GLU A 241 -16.62 8.52 -19.75
CA GLU A 241 -15.90 9.65 -19.15
C GLU A 241 -14.53 9.27 -18.62
N ALA A 242 -14.37 8.07 -18.04
CA ALA A 242 -13.07 7.54 -17.61
C ALA A 242 -12.11 7.42 -18.80
N GLU A 243 -12.57 6.87 -19.92
CA GLU A 243 -11.80 6.77 -21.18
C GLU A 243 -11.42 8.16 -21.72
N ARG A 244 -12.39 9.06 -21.81
CA ARG A 244 -12.17 10.43 -22.28
C ARG A 244 -11.12 11.17 -21.44
N LEU A 245 -11.28 11.16 -20.11
CA LEU A 245 -10.36 11.83 -19.18
C LEU A 245 -8.96 11.22 -19.22
N THR A 246 -8.87 9.90 -19.31
CA THR A 246 -7.57 9.23 -19.36
C THR A 246 -6.84 9.58 -20.65
N LYS A 247 -7.53 9.55 -21.77
CA LYS A 247 -6.96 9.94 -23.07
C LYS A 247 -6.46 11.38 -23.08
N GLU A 248 -7.22 12.29 -22.47
CA GLU A 248 -6.89 13.72 -22.40
C GLU A 248 -5.73 14.02 -21.45
N ARG A 249 -5.76 13.44 -20.22
CA ARG A 249 -4.88 13.85 -19.12
C ARG A 249 -3.69 12.93 -18.89
N ARG A 250 -3.82 11.65 -19.25
CA ARG A 250 -2.81 10.63 -19.04
C ARG A 250 -2.63 9.76 -20.30
N PRO A 251 -2.04 10.34 -21.37
CA PRO A 251 -1.80 9.62 -22.63
C PRO A 251 -0.93 8.36 -22.45
N ASP A 252 -0.09 8.32 -21.43
CA ASP A 252 0.70 7.16 -21.04
C ASP A 252 -0.17 5.98 -20.60
N LEU A 253 -1.16 6.22 -19.72
CA LEU A 253 -2.12 5.22 -19.27
C LEU A 253 -3.07 4.80 -20.41
N TRP A 254 -3.48 5.77 -21.24
CA TRP A 254 -4.32 5.47 -22.39
C TRP A 254 -3.64 4.51 -23.36
N ARG A 255 -2.37 4.73 -23.69
CA ARG A 255 -1.59 3.81 -24.55
C ARG A 255 -1.47 2.41 -23.93
N ALA A 256 -1.26 2.32 -22.61
CA ALA A 256 -1.21 1.04 -21.92
C ALA A 256 -2.57 0.31 -21.98
N TYR A 257 -3.67 1.06 -21.84
CA TYR A 257 -5.02 0.54 -21.95
C TYR A 257 -5.32 0.03 -23.38
N GLU A 258 -5.00 0.81 -24.41
CA GLU A 258 -5.16 0.40 -25.82
C GLU A 258 -4.41 -0.89 -26.12
N ALA A 259 -3.16 -1.00 -25.68
CA ALA A 259 -2.32 -2.19 -25.88
C ALA A 259 -2.88 -3.47 -25.23
N THR A 260 -3.68 -3.32 -24.16
CA THR A 260 -4.21 -4.48 -23.41
C THR A 260 -5.65 -4.82 -23.77
N HIS A 261 -6.46 -3.84 -24.18
CA HIS A 261 -7.91 -3.99 -24.32
C HIS A 261 -8.44 -3.74 -25.74
N MET A 262 -7.64 -3.15 -26.63
CA MET A 262 -8.04 -2.86 -28.02
C MET A 262 -7.26 -3.69 -29.05
N ASP A 263 -6.54 -4.75 -28.63
CA ASP A 263 -5.89 -5.66 -29.59
C ASP A 263 -6.94 -6.60 -30.20
N PRO A 264 -7.29 -6.44 -31.52
CA PRO A 264 -8.33 -7.23 -32.17
C PRO A 264 -8.05 -8.73 -32.20
N ALA A 265 -6.80 -9.15 -31.92
CA ALA A 265 -6.43 -10.55 -31.87
C ALA A 265 -6.86 -11.23 -30.56
N LYS A 266 -6.96 -10.47 -29.44
CA LYS A 266 -7.39 -10.99 -28.14
C LYS A 266 -8.91 -11.10 -28.01
N ASP A 267 -9.67 -10.20 -28.62
CA ASP A 267 -11.14 -10.27 -28.63
C ASP A 267 -11.66 -11.50 -29.38
N ARG A 268 -10.93 -11.99 -30.39
CA ARG A 268 -11.28 -13.22 -31.11
C ARG A 268 -11.04 -14.49 -30.28
N GLN A 269 -10.08 -14.48 -29.35
CA GLN A 269 -9.83 -15.62 -28.47
C GLN A 269 -10.86 -15.72 -27.31
N LEU A 270 -11.35 -14.59 -26.81
CA LEU A 270 -12.37 -14.55 -25.77
C LEU A 270 -13.78 -14.84 -26.30
N SER A 271 -14.08 -14.40 -27.54
CA SER A 271 -15.36 -14.72 -28.20
C SER A 271 -15.42 -16.17 -28.76
N GLY A 272 -14.30 -16.75 -29.15
CA GLY A 272 -14.22 -18.14 -29.60
C GLY A 272 -14.37 -19.19 -28.49
N ALA A 273 -14.02 -18.85 -27.24
CA ALA A 273 -14.15 -19.75 -26.11
C ALA A 273 -15.61 -19.88 -25.57
N SER A 274 -16.47 -18.89 -25.85
CA SER A 274 -17.89 -18.90 -25.45
C SER A 274 -18.80 -19.71 -26.36
N ASP A 275 -18.38 -19.99 -27.58
CA ASP A 275 -19.21 -20.70 -28.56
C ASP A 275 -19.05 -22.23 -28.47
N GLN A 276 -17.89 -22.72 -28.00
CA GLN A 276 -17.68 -24.17 -27.81
C GLN A 276 -18.39 -24.74 -26.58
N SER A 277 -18.89 -23.94 -25.66
CA SER A 277 -19.63 -24.40 -24.47
C SER A 277 -21.14 -24.54 -24.70
N ARG A 278 -21.69 -24.07 -25.84
CA ARG A 278 -23.11 -24.22 -26.20
C ARG A 278 -23.43 -25.48 -26.95
N ASP A 279 -22.46 -26.03 -27.70
CA ASP A 279 -22.69 -27.22 -28.55
C ASP A 279 -22.71 -28.54 -27.80
N HIS A 280 -22.28 -28.58 -26.53
CA HIS A 280 -22.30 -29.82 -25.71
C HIS A 280 -23.56 -29.97 -24.81
N ARG A 281 -24.55 -29.06 -24.89
CA ARG A 281 -25.80 -29.17 -24.10
C ARG A 281 -27.02 -29.63 -24.89
N GLU A 282 -26.97 -29.71 -26.23
CA GLU A 282 -28.15 -30.12 -27.03
C GLU A 282 -28.16 -31.61 -27.38
N HIS A 283 -27.11 -32.40 -27.05
CA HIS A 283 -27.08 -33.86 -27.39
C HIS A 283 -27.37 -34.77 -26.18
N ARG A 284 -28.03 -34.30 -25.13
CA ARG A 284 -28.40 -35.11 -23.96
C ARG A 284 -29.88 -35.05 -23.57
N LYS A 285 -30.79 -34.90 -24.54
CA LYS A 285 -32.21 -35.09 -24.33
C LYS A 285 -32.80 -35.85 -25.53
N ASP A 286 -32.60 -37.14 -25.55
CA ASP A 286 -33.46 -38.11 -26.23
C ASP A 286 -32.92 -39.52 -25.90
N HIS A 287 -33.49 -40.13 -24.86
CA HIS A 287 -33.65 -41.59 -24.68
C HIS A 287 -34.08 -41.84 -23.23
N SER A 288 -35.40 -41.74 -23.03
CA SER A 288 -36.12 -42.57 -22.05
C SER A 288 -37.63 -42.30 -22.18
N ASP A 289 -38.28 -43.04 -23.02
CA ASP A 289 -39.71 -43.39 -22.86
C ASP A 289 -40.00 -44.59 -23.74
N GLU A 290 -39.95 -45.74 -23.15
CA GLU A 290 -40.68 -46.92 -23.65
C GLU A 290 -41.36 -47.60 -22.45
N PRO A 291 -42.70 -47.80 -22.49
CA PRO A 291 -43.45 -48.40 -21.38
C PRO A 291 -43.46 -49.89 -21.51
N ASP A 292 -43.06 -50.59 -20.47
CA ASP A 292 -43.25 -52.01 -20.33
C ASP A 292 -44.72 -52.30 -19.96
N ARG A 293 -45.41 -53.03 -20.86
CA ARG A 293 -46.64 -53.76 -20.62
C ARG A 293 -46.28 -55.23 -20.56
N THR A 294 -46.62 -55.88 -19.47
CA THR A 294 -47.27 -57.19 -19.39
C THR A 294 -46.95 -57.92 -18.10
N ALA A 295 -48.05 -58.35 -17.52
CA ALA A 295 -48.38 -59.41 -16.59
C ALA A 295 -48.39 -59.06 -15.11
#